data_44019bad037d7cca5d089c0cfeeb7e75
#
_entry.id   44019bad037d7cca5d089c0cfeeb7e75
#
_cell.length_a   1.000
_cell.length_b   1.000
_cell.length_c   1.000
_cell.angle_alpha   90.00
_cell.angle_beta   90.00
_cell.angle_gamma   90.00
#
_symmetry.space_group_name_H-M   'P 1'
#
loop_
_entity.id
_entity.type
_entity.pdbx_description
1 polymer ?
#
loop_
_entity_poly.entity_id
_entity_poly.type
_entity_poly.pdbx_seq_one_letter_code
_entity_poly.pdbx_strand_id
1 'polypeptide(L)'
;QNYLGNVLLGFAPVYRPEDVYISELFGGLAQLDNGVTTVHDVSQIHHSPEHSDAAIQALFDTGRRAAFGYFESAGAAFIGTNPGNQYPTDARRIKKRWFSNSDQLVHMIMGVEVYLPNYQLAWDIGRELELELSAHILSPFGIRPTLDKLADGTAGNGSLGLREQDQHLFIHMTGMSDKGWNRVKEVGAHVSIAFPIEMNMRHGIPPIHKMQELGIEPSLSVDVETNLTADFFTQMRSAMTMQRMVVNQDILNTGDFTTFVGGVAPGSAWPPPPAPPAPGSLPLLNVRDVLRYATINGAKHLGLDGKTGTLTPGKEADIIILDATHINVFPVNHVPGAVVQMMERSNVETVIVAGKVRKWKGKLLDVDQRRLRQKLEDARDFIFNAVGGPPNLFR
;
A
#
# COMPACT_ATOMS: atom_id res chain seq x y z
N GLN A 1 -18.48 5.46 -5.99
CA GLN A 1 -17.77 4.68 -7.01
C GLN A 1 -17.84 3.21 -6.66
N ASN A 2 -18.20 2.37 -7.63
CA ASN A 2 -18.30 0.93 -7.45
C ASN A 2 -17.06 0.26 -8.07
N TYR A 3 -15.90 0.35 -7.38
CA TYR A 3 -14.66 -0.29 -7.81
C TYR A 3 -14.82 -1.81 -7.97
N LEU A 4 -15.41 -2.47 -6.97
CA LEU A 4 -15.65 -3.91 -7.02
C LEU A 4 -16.47 -4.29 -8.25
N GLY A 5 -17.62 -3.65 -8.46
CA GLY A 5 -18.52 -3.97 -9.58
C GLY A 5 -17.96 -3.61 -10.95
N ASN A 6 -17.36 -2.43 -11.09
CA ASN A 6 -16.92 -1.95 -12.41
C ASN A 6 -15.54 -2.48 -12.78
N VAL A 7 -14.59 -2.53 -11.85
CA VAL A 7 -13.21 -2.91 -12.15
C VAL A 7 -13.00 -4.41 -11.93
N LEU A 8 -13.16 -4.90 -10.70
CA LEU A 8 -12.83 -6.29 -10.40
C LEU A 8 -13.79 -7.31 -11.03
N LEU A 9 -15.09 -7.00 -11.10
CA LEU A 9 -16.10 -7.88 -11.67
C LEU A 9 -16.47 -7.52 -13.12
N GLY A 10 -16.22 -6.29 -13.54
CA GLY A 10 -16.55 -5.80 -14.89
C GLY A 10 -15.38 -5.91 -15.86
N PHE A 11 -14.31 -5.17 -15.63
CA PHE A 11 -13.19 -5.09 -16.55
C PHE A 11 -12.15 -6.21 -16.38
N ALA A 12 -11.78 -6.54 -15.15
CA ALA A 12 -10.72 -7.50 -14.88
C ALA A 12 -10.91 -8.87 -15.56
N PRO A 13 -12.14 -9.44 -15.66
CA PRO A 13 -12.35 -10.76 -16.30
C PRO A 13 -11.97 -10.84 -17.78
N VAL A 14 -11.90 -9.71 -18.49
CA VAL A 14 -11.62 -9.67 -19.94
C VAL A 14 -10.19 -9.26 -20.27
N TYR A 15 -9.36 -8.97 -19.26
CA TYR A 15 -7.95 -8.66 -19.48
C TYR A 15 -7.22 -9.84 -20.11
N ARG A 16 -6.39 -9.53 -21.12
CA ARG A 16 -5.43 -10.46 -21.70
C ARG A 16 -4.07 -10.28 -20.99
N PRO A 17 -3.13 -11.23 -21.12
CA PRO A 17 -1.78 -11.06 -20.55
C PRO A 17 -1.08 -9.77 -20.98
N GLU A 18 -1.23 -9.36 -22.25
CA GLU A 18 -0.66 -8.09 -22.73
C GLU A 18 -1.31 -6.85 -22.11
N ASP A 19 -2.60 -6.92 -21.75
CA ASP A 19 -3.30 -5.83 -21.06
C ASP A 19 -2.85 -5.73 -19.59
N VAL A 20 -2.62 -6.87 -18.95
CA VAL A 20 -2.01 -6.93 -17.60
C VAL A 20 -0.61 -6.32 -17.63
N TYR A 21 0.24 -6.76 -18.57
CA TYR A 21 1.61 -6.25 -18.69
C TYR A 21 1.64 -4.73 -18.84
N ILE A 22 0.85 -4.19 -19.78
CA ILE A 22 0.92 -2.75 -20.06
C ILE A 22 0.32 -1.89 -18.96
N SER A 23 -0.72 -2.38 -18.27
CA SER A 23 -1.34 -1.69 -17.13
C SER A 23 -0.40 -1.65 -15.94
N GLU A 24 0.24 -2.77 -15.60
CA GLU A 24 1.22 -2.85 -14.51
C GLU A 24 2.45 -2.01 -14.80
N LEU A 25 2.99 -2.06 -16.03
CA LEU A 25 4.11 -1.21 -16.42
C LEU A 25 3.76 0.27 -16.30
N PHE A 26 2.57 0.68 -16.75
CA PHE A 26 2.11 2.07 -16.68
C PHE A 26 1.94 2.54 -15.23
N GLY A 27 1.24 1.76 -14.39
CA GLY A 27 1.07 2.05 -12.96
C GLY A 27 2.43 2.20 -12.27
N GLY A 28 3.34 1.26 -12.52
CA GLY A 28 4.69 1.30 -11.98
C GLY A 28 5.51 2.54 -12.39
N LEU A 29 5.42 2.94 -13.65
CA LEU A 29 6.08 4.16 -14.14
C LEU A 29 5.43 5.42 -13.58
N ALA A 30 4.10 5.45 -13.42
CA ALA A 30 3.41 6.56 -12.77
C ALA A 30 3.82 6.71 -11.30
N GLN A 31 3.97 5.61 -10.57
CA GLN A 31 4.46 5.62 -9.20
C GLN A 31 5.92 6.09 -9.10
N LEU A 32 6.82 5.62 -9.99
CA LEU A 32 8.19 6.13 -10.07
C LEU A 32 8.23 7.64 -10.32
N ASP A 33 7.36 8.15 -11.20
CA ASP A 33 7.26 9.57 -11.49
C ASP A 33 6.83 10.40 -10.27
N ASN A 34 6.08 9.78 -9.36
CA ASN A 34 5.68 10.34 -8.07
C ASN A 34 6.70 10.09 -6.93
N GLY A 35 7.85 9.47 -7.20
CA GLY A 35 8.89 9.22 -6.20
C GLY A 35 8.73 7.92 -5.40
N VAL A 36 7.83 7.01 -5.82
CA VAL A 36 7.65 5.71 -5.16
C VAL A 36 8.70 4.73 -5.70
N THR A 37 9.67 4.38 -4.87
CA THR A 37 10.78 3.49 -5.23
C THR A 37 10.48 2.01 -4.99
N THR A 38 9.55 1.72 -4.08
CA THR A 38 9.20 0.36 -3.64
C THR A 38 7.70 0.21 -3.52
N VAL A 39 7.14 -0.91 -3.98
CA VAL A 39 5.72 -1.22 -3.89
C VAL A 39 5.51 -2.64 -3.36
N HIS A 40 4.45 -2.83 -2.57
CA HIS A 40 3.76 -4.11 -2.46
C HIS A 40 2.64 -4.09 -3.52
N ASP A 41 2.83 -4.85 -4.58
CA ASP A 41 1.82 -5.03 -5.61
C ASP A 41 0.81 -6.10 -5.17
N VAL A 42 -0.44 -5.69 -4.96
CA VAL A 42 -1.55 -6.59 -4.64
C VAL A 42 -2.17 -7.07 -5.94
N SER A 43 -1.54 -8.04 -6.59
CA SER A 43 -1.93 -8.53 -7.91
C SER A 43 -3.10 -9.52 -7.82
N GLN A 44 -4.25 -9.16 -8.37
CA GLN A 44 -5.50 -9.95 -8.34
C GLN A 44 -6.01 -10.31 -9.74
N ILE A 45 -5.09 -10.58 -10.70
CA ILE A 45 -5.42 -10.75 -12.14
C ILE A 45 -4.88 -12.07 -12.71
N HIS A 46 -4.78 -13.12 -11.90
CA HIS A 46 -4.14 -14.39 -12.26
C HIS A 46 -5.09 -15.38 -12.94
N HIS A 47 -5.65 -15.00 -14.09
CA HIS A 47 -6.60 -15.84 -14.84
C HIS A 47 -5.92 -17.04 -15.52
N SER A 48 -4.63 -16.97 -15.78
CA SER A 48 -3.79 -18.07 -16.27
C SER A 48 -2.32 -17.81 -15.84
N PRO A 49 -1.43 -18.82 -16.00
CA PRO A 49 0.00 -18.63 -15.77
C PRO A 49 0.61 -17.47 -16.56
N GLU A 50 0.13 -17.21 -17.79
CA GLU A 50 0.61 -16.14 -18.66
C GLU A 50 0.25 -14.76 -18.11
N HIS A 51 -0.92 -14.61 -17.45
CA HIS A 51 -1.29 -13.36 -16.79
C HIS A 51 -0.34 -13.07 -15.61
N SER A 52 -0.04 -14.08 -14.79
CA SER A 52 0.93 -13.96 -13.70
C SER A 52 2.33 -13.59 -14.21
N ASP A 53 2.79 -14.28 -15.26
CA ASP A 53 4.09 -14.01 -15.87
C ASP A 53 4.15 -12.60 -16.45
N ALA A 54 3.06 -12.11 -17.06
CA ALA A 54 2.96 -10.76 -17.61
C ALA A 54 3.04 -9.68 -16.53
N ALA A 55 2.34 -9.84 -15.40
CA ALA A 55 2.41 -8.93 -14.27
C ALA A 55 3.84 -8.88 -13.69
N ILE A 56 4.45 -10.03 -13.44
CA ILE A 56 5.81 -10.13 -12.90
C ILE A 56 6.83 -9.48 -13.86
N GLN A 57 6.74 -9.78 -15.17
CA GLN A 57 7.64 -9.16 -16.15
C GLN A 57 7.52 -7.64 -16.16
N ALA A 58 6.30 -7.10 -16.06
CA ALA A 58 6.08 -5.66 -16.01
C ALA A 58 6.71 -5.04 -14.75
N LEU A 59 6.61 -5.69 -13.58
CA LEU A 59 7.28 -5.23 -12.36
C LEU A 59 8.80 -5.13 -12.55
N PHE A 60 9.43 -6.14 -13.16
CA PHE A 60 10.87 -6.08 -13.47
C PHE A 60 11.20 -4.95 -14.45
N ASP A 61 10.37 -4.77 -15.48
CA ASP A 61 10.62 -3.76 -16.53
C ASP A 61 10.43 -2.32 -16.04
N THR A 62 9.66 -2.09 -14.96
CA THR A 62 9.60 -0.76 -14.31
C THR A 62 10.95 -0.36 -13.73
N GLY A 63 11.75 -1.32 -13.31
CA GLY A 63 13.05 -1.11 -12.68
C GLY A 63 12.99 -0.50 -11.28
N ARG A 64 11.83 -0.57 -10.61
CA ARG A 64 11.67 -0.26 -9.19
C ARG A 64 11.71 -1.53 -8.34
N ARG A 65 11.80 -1.37 -7.02
CA ARG A 65 11.60 -2.51 -6.13
C ARG A 65 10.13 -2.86 -6.05
N ALA A 66 9.85 -4.15 -5.98
CA ALA A 66 8.49 -4.62 -5.78
C ALA A 66 8.45 -5.91 -4.95
N ALA A 67 7.43 -6.03 -4.14
CA ALA A 67 6.96 -7.29 -3.61
C ALA A 67 5.74 -7.70 -4.46
N PHE A 68 5.91 -8.69 -5.32
CA PHE A 68 4.82 -9.26 -6.10
C PHE A 68 3.92 -10.08 -5.18
N GLY A 69 2.74 -9.55 -4.89
CA GLY A 69 1.70 -10.22 -4.11
C GLY A 69 0.85 -11.11 -5.01
N TYR A 70 0.99 -12.42 -4.87
CA TYR A 70 0.18 -13.39 -5.61
C TYR A 70 -1.14 -13.63 -4.88
N PHE A 71 -2.17 -12.85 -5.25
CA PHE A 71 -3.48 -12.88 -4.61
C PHE A 71 -4.51 -13.62 -5.46
N GLU A 72 -5.57 -14.16 -4.82
CA GLU A 72 -6.69 -14.75 -5.54
C GLU A 72 -7.43 -13.68 -6.35
N SER A 73 -7.71 -13.99 -7.62
CA SER A 73 -8.48 -13.08 -8.47
C SER A 73 -9.93 -13.00 -7.99
N ALA A 74 -10.34 -11.86 -7.44
CA ALA A 74 -11.70 -11.65 -6.96
C ALA A 74 -12.77 -11.93 -8.03
N GLY A 75 -12.51 -11.50 -9.27
CA GLY A 75 -13.39 -11.79 -10.41
C GLY A 75 -13.60 -13.29 -10.65
N ALA A 76 -12.54 -14.10 -10.56
CA ALA A 76 -12.63 -15.56 -10.75
C ALA A 76 -13.44 -16.23 -9.63
N ALA A 77 -13.31 -15.75 -8.38
CA ALA A 77 -14.03 -16.29 -7.24
C ALA A 77 -15.54 -16.02 -7.28
N PHE A 78 -15.97 -14.86 -7.83
CA PHE A 78 -17.38 -14.45 -7.83
C PHE A 78 -18.12 -14.75 -9.14
N ILE A 79 -17.43 -14.83 -10.29
CA ILE A 79 -18.06 -15.00 -11.61
C ILE A 79 -18.05 -16.48 -12.05
N GLY A 80 -17.33 -17.33 -11.32
CA GLY A 80 -17.13 -18.72 -11.66
C GLY A 80 -15.76 -18.98 -12.26
N THR A 81 -15.42 -20.24 -12.34
CA THR A 81 -14.06 -20.70 -12.65
C THR A 81 -13.59 -20.23 -14.03
N ASN A 82 -12.55 -19.42 -14.05
CA ASN A 82 -11.67 -19.38 -15.20
C ASN A 82 -10.85 -20.69 -15.20
N PRO A 83 -11.02 -21.60 -16.17
CA PRO A 83 -10.32 -22.88 -16.18
C PRO A 83 -8.79 -22.75 -16.26
N GLY A 84 -8.29 -21.57 -16.62
CA GLY A 84 -6.85 -21.26 -16.60
C GLY A 84 -6.31 -20.83 -15.25
N ASN A 85 -7.18 -20.51 -14.28
CA ASN A 85 -6.75 -20.07 -12.96
C ASN A 85 -6.19 -21.24 -12.15
N GLN A 86 -4.92 -21.16 -11.81
CA GLN A 86 -4.21 -22.16 -11.00
C GLN A 86 -3.85 -21.66 -9.59
N TYR A 87 -4.45 -20.55 -9.16
CA TYR A 87 -4.27 -20.07 -7.79
C TYR A 87 -4.87 -21.08 -6.78
N PRO A 88 -4.21 -21.38 -5.66
CA PRO A 88 -2.89 -20.87 -5.24
C PRO A 88 -1.72 -21.77 -5.65
N THR A 89 -1.97 -22.89 -6.33
CA THR A 89 -0.95 -23.94 -6.58
C THR A 89 0.17 -23.49 -7.51
N ASP A 90 -0.12 -22.55 -8.43
CA ASP A 90 0.87 -22.01 -9.37
C ASP A 90 1.97 -21.17 -8.65
N ALA A 91 1.77 -20.81 -7.39
CA ALA A 91 2.80 -20.14 -6.58
C ALA A 91 4.14 -20.89 -6.61
N ARG A 92 4.11 -22.23 -6.64
CA ARG A 92 5.32 -23.07 -6.70
C ARG A 92 6.08 -22.87 -8.02
N ARG A 93 5.36 -22.81 -9.15
CA ARG A 93 5.97 -22.52 -10.47
C ARG A 93 6.53 -21.11 -10.50
N ILE A 94 5.75 -20.13 -10.05
CA ILE A 94 6.15 -18.71 -9.98
C ILE A 94 7.41 -18.55 -9.15
N LYS A 95 7.43 -19.11 -7.93
CA LYS A 95 8.60 -19.06 -7.03
C LYS A 95 9.84 -19.64 -7.70
N LYS A 96 9.72 -20.81 -8.31
CA LYS A 96 10.84 -21.49 -8.99
C LYS A 96 11.33 -20.72 -10.20
N ARG A 97 10.41 -20.18 -11.02
CA ARG A 97 10.75 -19.53 -12.29
C ARG A 97 11.31 -18.14 -12.12
N TRP A 98 10.70 -17.32 -11.26
CA TRP A 98 10.94 -15.90 -11.17
C TRP A 98 11.70 -15.47 -9.91
N PHE A 99 11.59 -16.23 -8.82
CA PHE A 99 12.06 -15.85 -7.49
C PHE A 99 12.98 -16.89 -6.84
N SER A 100 13.73 -17.61 -7.65
CA SER A 100 14.79 -18.53 -7.18
C SER A 100 16.04 -17.81 -6.68
N ASN A 101 16.21 -16.55 -7.05
CA ASN A 101 17.28 -15.66 -6.59
C ASN A 101 16.68 -14.59 -5.66
N SER A 102 17.28 -14.36 -4.50
CA SER A 102 16.90 -13.31 -3.54
C SER A 102 17.61 -11.97 -3.77
N ASP A 103 18.67 -11.95 -4.60
CA ASP A 103 19.40 -10.73 -4.93
C ASP A 103 18.89 -10.09 -6.21
N GLN A 104 17.64 -9.61 -6.14
CA GLN A 104 16.93 -8.96 -7.24
C GLN A 104 15.95 -7.91 -6.71
N LEU A 105 15.47 -7.01 -7.59
CA LEU A 105 14.58 -5.92 -7.20
C LEU A 105 13.17 -6.38 -6.83
N VAL A 106 12.72 -7.49 -7.42
CA VAL A 106 11.36 -8.02 -7.20
C VAL A 106 11.44 -9.31 -6.38
N HIS A 107 10.65 -9.42 -5.34
CA HIS A 107 10.46 -10.63 -4.54
C HIS A 107 8.98 -11.02 -4.48
N MET A 108 8.65 -12.18 -3.91
CA MET A 108 7.28 -12.71 -3.90
C MET A 108 6.70 -12.74 -2.50
N ILE A 109 5.44 -12.34 -2.40
CA ILE A 109 4.57 -12.46 -1.21
C ILE A 109 3.37 -13.32 -1.57
N MET A 110 2.84 -14.11 -0.63
CA MET A 110 1.62 -14.88 -0.83
C MET A 110 0.41 -14.11 -0.32
N GLY A 111 -0.51 -13.80 -1.21
CA GLY A 111 -1.81 -13.25 -0.87
C GLY A 111 -2.75 -14.36 -0.36
N VAL A 112 -3.37 -14.15 0.79
CA VAL A 112 -4.17 -15.18 1.49
C VAL A 112 -5.54 -14.62 1.89
N GLU A 113 -6.30 -14.14 0.91
CA GLU A 113 -7.58 -13.46 1.12
C GLU A 113 -8.58 -14.31 1.91
N VAL A 114 -8.68 -14.01 3.20
CA VAL A 114 -9.45 -14.82 4.18
C VAL A 114 -10.97 -14.82 3.94
N TYR A 115 -11.46 -13.98 3.04
CA TYR A 115 -12.86 -13.94 2.62
C TYR A 115 -13.13 -14.70 1.30
N LEU A 116 -12.09 -15.26 0.65
CA LEU A 116 -12.20 -16.06 -0.57
C LEU A 116 -12.00 -17.56 -0.29
N PRO A 117 -12.51 -18.45 -1.16
CA PRO A 117 -12.60 -19.88 -0.84
C PRO A 117 -11.25 -20.58 -0.62
N ASN A 118 -10.19 -20.14 -1.30
CA ASN A 118 -8.90 -20.85 -1.33
C ASN A 118 -7.91 -20.40 -0.24
N TYR A 119 -8.33 -19.54 0.70
CA TYR A 119 -7.41 -18.93 1.67
C TYR A 119 -6.63 -19.94 2.52
N GLN A 120 -7.24 -21.07 2.89
CA GLN A 120 -6.56 -22.11 3.69
C GLN A 120 -5.41 -22.74 2.93
N LEU A 121 -5.67 -23.17 1.69
CA LEU A 121 -4.65 -23.78 0.83
C LEU A 121 -3.56 -22.76 0.49
N ALA A 122 -3.94 -21.51 0.24
CA ALA A 122 -2.98 -20.43 -0.02
C ALA A 122 -2.07 -20.16 1.18
N TRP A 123 -2.63 -20.18 2.39
CA TRP A 123 -1.89 -20.05 3.64
C TRP A 123 -0.84 -21.14 3.80
N ASP A 124 -1.26 -22.41 3.60
CA ASP A 124 -0.36 -23.57 3.72
C ASP A 124 0.75 -23.53 2.67
N ILE A 125 0.45 -23.14 1.41
CA ILE A 125 1.45 -23.00 0.34
C ILE A 125 2.41 -21.83 0.65
N GLY A 126 1.91 -20.72 1.16
CA GLY A 126 2.75 -19.60 1.56
C GLY A 126 3.80 -20.01 2.60
N ARG A 127 3.39 -20.78 3.60
CA ARG A 127 4.30 -21.38 4.60
C ARG A 127 5.26 -22.40 4.02
N GLU A 128 4.77 -23.30 3.15
CA GLU A 128 5.61 -24.28 2.45
C GLU A 128 6.73 -23.61 1.66
N LEU A 129 6.44 -22.46 1.05
CA LEU A 129 7.39 -21.71 0.24
C LEU A 129 8.17 -20.65 1.01
N GLU A 130 8.00 -20.58 2.34
CA GLU A 130 8.64 -19.58 3.20
C GLU A 130 8.40 -18.14 2.71
N LEU A 131 7.15 -17.84 2.32
CA LEU A 131 6.73 -16.52 1.86
C LEU A 131 6.06 -15.74 2.98
N GLU A 132 6.21 -14.43 2.94
CA GLU A 132 5.35 -13.52 3.70
C GLU A 132 3.90 -13.71 3.29
N LEU A 133 2.98 -13.62 4.27
CA LEU A 133 1.55 -13.79 4.08
C LEU A 133 0.86 -12.42 4.17
N SER A 134 0.16 -12.02 3.13
CA SER A 134 -0.55 -10.74 3.11
C SER A 134 -2.03 -10.93 2.84
N ALA A 135 -2.88 -10.16 3.53
CA ALA A 135 -4.33 -10.24 3.40
C ALA A 135 -5.02 -8.88 3.61
N HIS A 136 -6.09 -8.64 2.87
CA HIS A 136 -7.02 -7.56 3.18
C HIS A 136 -7.89 -7.93 4.38
N ILE A 137 -7.96 -7.01 5.33
CA ILE A 137 -8.75 -7.15 6.54
C ILE A 137 -9.71 -5.96 6.62
N LEU A 138 -10.96 -6.21 6.20
CA LEU A 138 -11.95 -5.16 5.99
C LEU A 138 -13.25 -5.42 6.72
N SER A 139 -13.75 -4.42 7.42
CA SER A 139 -15.05 -4.47 8.09
C SER A 139 -16.24 -4.85 7.18
N PRO A 140 -16.35 -4.32 5.92
CA PRO A 140 -17.48 -4.59 5.06
C PRO A 140 -17.67 -6.04 4.62
N PHE A 141 -16.62 -6.85 4.63
CA PHE A 141 -16.68 -8.24 4.14
C PHE A 141 -17.09 -9.27 5.21
N GLY A 142 -17.45 -8.83 6.41
CA GLY A 142 -17.89 -9.74 7.48
C GLY A 142 -16.84 -10.76 7.92
N ILE A 143 -15.57 -10.48 7.70
CA ILE A 143 -14.45 -11.40 7.93
C ILE A 143 -13.99 -11.45 9.39
N ARG A 144 -14.51 -10.58 10.26
CA ARG A 144 -14.13 -10.47 11.66
C ARG A 144 -14.16 -11.83 12.41
N PRO A 145 -15.18 -12.70 12.26
CA PRO A 145 -15.18 -14.01 12.91
C PRO A 145 -14.03 -14.91 12.45
N THR A 146 -13.65 -14.83 11.17
CA THR A 146 -12.51 -15.60 10.64
C THR A 146 -11.20 -15.09 11.23
N LEU A 147 -11.03 -13.79 11.36
CA LEU A 147 -9.84 -13.17 11.96
C LEU A 147 -9.71 -13.51 13.44
N ASP A 148 -10.79 -13.52 14.19
CA ASP A 148 -10.78 -13.94 15.59
C ASP A 148 -10.36 -15.41 15.71
N LYS A 149 -10.78 -16.29 14.79
CA LYS A 149 -10.34 -17.68 14.72
C LYS A 149 -8.87 -17.82 14.32
N LEU A 150 -8.37 -17.00 13.40
CA LEU A 150 -6.95 -16.94 13.07
C LEU A 150 -6.12 -16.50 14.28
N ALA A 151 -6.61 -15.51 15.03
CA ALA A 151 -5.96 -15.01 16.23
C ALA A 151 -5.84 -16.04 17.35
N ASP A 152 -6.86 -16.87 17.55
CA ASP A 152 -6.86 -17.91 18.58
C ASP A 152 -6.39 -19.30 18.09
N GLY A 153 -5.97 -19.41 16.83
CA GLY A 153 -5.49 -20.67 16.25
C GLY A 153 -6.58 -21.70 16.00
N THR A 154 -7.86 -21.32 16.02
CA THR A 154 -9.00 -22.22 15.79
C THR A 154 -9.53 -22.21 14.36
N ALA A 155 -8.92 -21.45 13.46
CA ALA A 155 -9.28 -21.46 12.05
C ALA A 155 -8.82 -22.75 11.37
N GLY A 156 -9.69 -23.33 10.55
CA GLY A 156 -9.42 -24.61 9.86
C GLY A 156 -9.13 -25.76 10.83
N ASN A 157 -8.12 -26.54 10.53
CA ASN A 157 -7.70 -27.70 11.35
C ASN A 157 -6.69 -27.33 12.45
N GLY A 158 -6.67 -26.07 12.91
CA GLY A 158 -5.67 -25.55 13.83
C GLY A 158 -4.30 -25.25 13.18
N SER A 159 -4.14 -25.49 11.88
CA SER A 159 -2.93 -25.13 11.12
C SER A 159 -2.87 -23.66 10.77
N LEU A 160 -4.01 -22.98 10.76
CA LEU A 160 -4.16 -21.57 10.42
C LEU A 160 -4.17 -20.73 11.69
N GLY A 161 -3.03 -20.30 12.13
CA GLY A 161 -2.91 -19.37 13.25
C GLY A 161 -1.84 -18.35 12.95
N LEU A 162 -1.94 -17.17 13.56
CA LEU A 162 -0.85 -16.21 13.51
C LEU A 162 0.30 -16.73 14.39
N ARG A 163 1.50 -16.78 13.81
CA ARG A 163 2.71 -17.27 14.48
C ARG A 163 3.81 -16.23 14.40
N GLU A 164 4.65 -16.12 15.41
CA GLU A 164 5.79 -15.19 15.43
C GLU A 164 6.81 -15.41 14.31
N GLN A 165 6.98 -16.68 13.89
CA GLN A 165 7.91 -17.02 12.81
C GLN A 165 7.37 -16.73 11.41
N ASP A 166 6.07 -16.50 11.26
CA ASP A 166 5.47 -16.12 9.99
C ASP A 166 5.57 -14.60 9.85
N GLN A 167 5.96 -14.12 8.68
CA GLN A 167 5.83 -12.69 8.38
C GLN A 167 4.41 -12.44 7.86
N HIS A 168 3.69 -11.55 8.53
CA HIS A 168 2.33 -11.18 8.16
C HIS A 168 2.25 -9.69 7.85
N LEU A 169 1.63 -9.35 6.72
CA LEU A 169 1.29 -7.98 6.34
C LEU A 169 -0.22 -7.87 6.10
N PHE A 170 -0.92 -7.24 7.01
CA PHE A 170 -2.35 -7.00 6.91
C PHE A 170 -2.63 -5.62 6.33
N ILE A 171 -3.60 -5.56 5.41
CA ILE A 171 -3.98 -4.34 4.71
C ILE A 171 -5.28 -3.84 5.33
N HIS A 172 -5.34 -2.54 5.68
CA HIS A 172 -6.44 -1.79 6.30
C HIS A 172 -6.70 -2.11 7.77
N MET A 173 -6.94 -3.35 8.14
CA MET A 173 -7.29 -3.79 9.52
C MET A 173 -8.52 -3.08 10.12
N THR A 174 -9.46 -2.66 9.30
CA THR A 174 -10.68 -1.98 9.76
C THR A 174 -11.67 -2.95 10.38
N GLY A 175 -12.30 -2.56 11.50
CA GLY A 175 -13.33 -3.36 12.17
C GLY A 175 -12.82 -4.59 12.90
N MET A 176 -11.52 -4.69 13.15
CA MET A 176 -10.91 -5.78 13.89
C MET A 176 -11.26 -5.74 15.39
N SER A 177 -11.43 -6.91 15.99
CA SER A 177 -11.66 -7.03 17.44
C SER A 177 -10.39 -6.76 18.25
N ASP A 178 -10.54 -6.42 19.54
CA ASP A 178 -9.41 -6.29 20.46
C ASP A 178 -8.58 -7.58 20.57
N LYS A 179 -9.23 -8.73 20.50
CA LYS A 179 -8.57 -10.05 20.49
C LYS A 179 -7.63 -10.17 19.28
N GLY A 180 -8.13 -9.83 18.09
CA GLY A 180 -7.33 -9.87 16.89
C GLY A 180 -6.17 -8.85 16.93
N TRP A 181 -6.42 -7.65 17.39
CA TRP A 181 -5.39 -6.62 17.55
C TRP A 181 -4.28 -7.04 18.53
N ASN A 182 -4.65 -7.62 19.67
CA ASN A 182 -3.67 -8.09 20.64
C ASN A 182 -2.80 -9.19 20.03
N ARG A 183 -3.40 -10.12 19.27
CA ARG A 183 -2.64 -11.18 18.61
C ARG A 183 -1.71 -10.63 17.52
N VAL A 184 -2.15 -9.66 16.74
CA VAL A 184 -1.30 -8.96 15.75
C VAL A 184 -0.08 -8.36 16.42
N LYS A 185 -0.26 -7.69 17.57
CA LYS A 185 0.84 -7.15 18.36
C LYS A 185 1.79 -8.24 18.89
N GLU A 186 1.25 -9.31 19.46
CA GLU A 186 2.02 -10.43 20.05
C GLU A 186 2.95 -11.08 19.02
N VAL A 187 2.45 -11.33 17.79
CA VAL A 187 3.23 -11.97 16.74
C VAL A 187 4.08 -11.01 15.94
N GLY A 188 4.03 -9.72 16.23
CA GLY A 188 4.77 -8.71 15.49
C GLY A 188 4.32 -8.52 14.03
N ALA A 189 3.05 -8.85 13.72
CA ALA A 189 2.51 -8.68 12.37
C ALA A 189 2.46 -7.20 11.97
N HIS A 190 2.68 -6.94 10.69
CA HIS A 190 2.71 -5.61 10.11
C HIS A 190 1.33 -5.18 9.60
N VAL A 191 1.10 -3.87 9.52
CA VAL A 191 -0.16 -3.30 9.03
C VAL A 191 0.13 -2.16 8.06
N SER A 192 -0.51 -2.19 6.90
CA SER A 192 -0.50 -1.12 5.91
C SER A 192 -1.84 -0.42 5.86
N ILE A 193 -1.84 0.91 5.84
CA ILE A 193 -3.05 1.74 5.82
C ILE A 193 -3.06 2.62 4.57
N ALA A 194 -4.21 2.69 3.90
CA ALA A 194 -4.47 3.50 2.72
C ALA A 194 -5.55 4.55 3.02
N PHE A 195 -5.22 5.56 3.82
CA PHE A 195 -6.18 6.52 4.39
C PHE A 195 -7.23 7.06 3.42
N PRO A 196 -6.89 7.59 2.21
CA PRO A 196 -7.91 8.09 1.32
C PRO A 196 -8.86 7.02 0.79
N ILE A 197 -8.38 5.81 0.57
CA ILE A 197 -9.23 4.71 0.06
C ILE A 197 -10.17 4.22 1.15
N GLU A 198 -9.70 3.99 2.35
CA GLU A 198 -10.53 3.56 3.48
C GLU A 198 -11.67 4.55 3.75
N MET A 199 -11.36 5.85 3.67
CA MET A 199 -12.35 6.92 3.82
C MET A 199 -13.37 6.96 2.67
N ASN A 200 -12.97 6.66 1.43
CA ASN A 200 -13.81 6.74 0.23
C ASN A 200 -14.65 5.48 -0.03
N MET A 201 -14.12 4.29 0.26
CA MET A 201 -14.68 3.01 -0.18
C MET A 201 -15.52 2.28 0.89
N ARG A 202 -15.89 2.95 1.98
CA ARG A 202 -16.64 2.38 3.10
C ARG A 202 -15.91 1.21 3.79
N HIS A 203 -14.59 1.26 3.81
CA HIS A 203 -13.79 0.25 4.54
C HIS A 203 -13.88 0.44 6.06
N GLY A 204 -14.28 1.60 6.52
CA GLY A 204 -14.32 2.00 7.92
C GLY A 204 -13.28 3.07 8.25
N ILE A 205 -13.24 3.47 9.51
CA ILE A 205 -12.23 4.43 9.99
C ILE A 205 -10.86 3.75 10.00
N PRO A 206 -9.82 4.34 9.36
CA PRO A 206 -8.46 3.83 9.45
C PRO A 206 -8.02 3.66 10.91
N PRO A 207 -7.50 2.50 11.33
CA PRO A 207 -7.33 2.15 12.75
C PRO A 207 -6.09 2.77 13.40
N ILE A 208 -5.68 3.96 12.98
CA ILE A 208 -4.43 4.61 13.45
C ILE A 208 -4.39 4.83 14.96
N HIS A 209 -5.53 5.14 15.58
CA HIS A 209 -5.62 5.33 17.03
C HIS A 209 -5.36 4.01 17.75
N LYS A 210 -6.03 2.93 17.33
CA LYS A 210 -5.83 1.61 17.91
C LYS A 210 -4.37 1.14 17.76
N MET A 211 -3.76 1.44 16.65
CA MET A 211 -2.35 1.14 16.43
C MET A 211 -1.45 1.93 17.37
N GLN A 212 -1.71 3.24 17.55
CA GLN A 212 -0.97 4.06 18.50
C GLN A 212 -1.11 3.55 19.95
N GLU A 213 -2.33 3.18 20.39
CA GLU A 213 -2.58 2.57 21.72
C GLU A 213 -1.74 1.31 21.94
N LEU A 214 -1.59 0.50 20.91
CA LEU A 214 -0.85 -0.75 20.96
C LEU A 214 0.65 -0.61 20.68
N GLY A 215 1.11 0.56 20.26
CA GLY A 215 2.49 0.79 19.83
C GLY A 215 2.85 0.12 18.50
N ILE A 216 1.86 -0.10 17.64
CA ILE A 216 2.05 -0.62 16.28
C ILE A 216 2.20 0.57 15.32
N GLU A 217 3.28 0.60 14.56
CA GLU A 217 3.48 1.64 13.54
C GLU A 217 3.07 1.12 12.16
N PRO A 218 2.20 1.83 11.41
CA PRO A 218 1.81 1.44 10.06
C PRO A 218 2.88 1.71 9.01
N SER A 219 2.75 1.08 7.85
CA SER A 219 3.18 1.64 6.58
C SER A 219 2.00 2.31 5.87
N LEU A 220 2.29 3.15 4.87
CA LEU A 220 1.29 3.83 4.06
C LEU A 220 1.17 3.17 2.69
N SER A 221 -0.02 3.23 2.11
CA SER A 221 -0.35 2.69 0.79
C SER A 221 -1.14 3.69 -0.04
N VAL A 222 -0.96 3.66 -1.36
CA VAL A 222 -1.81 4.37 -2.33
C VAL A 222 -3.10 3.59 -2.56
N ASP A 223 -3.03 2.26 -2.51
CA ASP A 223 -4.12 1.34 -2.83
C ASP A 223 -4.60 1.53 -4.29
N VAL A 224 -5.89 1.80 -4.52
CA VAL A 224 -6.49 1.79 -5.85
C VAL A 224 -6.25 3.09 -6.63
N GLU A 225 -5.29 3.07 -7.55
CA GLU A 225 -4.91 4.24 -8.36
C GLU A 225 -6.00 4.72 -9.33
N THR A 226 -6.99 3.88 -9.66
CA THR A 226 -8.14 4.32 -10.46
C THR A 226 -9.05 5.30 -9.72
N ASN A 227 -8.96 5.38 -8.40
CA ASN A 227 -9.73 6.29 -7.56
C ASN A 227 -8.94 7.52 -7.13
N LEU A 228 -7.62 7.42 -7.09
CA LEU A 228 -6.71 8.47 -6.63
C LEU A 228 -5.42 8.43 -7.46
N THR A 229 -4.65 9.51 -7.35
CA THR A 229 -3.32 9.56 -7.97
C THR A 229 -2.32 8.71 -7.18
N ALA A 230 -1.24 8.26 -7.83
CA ALA A 230 -0.09 7.61 -7.19
C ALA A 230 0.72 8.55 -6.26
N ASP A 231 0.18 9.73 -5.93
CA ASP A 231 0.83 10.76 -5.12
C ASP A 231 0.97 10.35 -3.65
N PHE A 232 2.15 9.94 -3.26
CA PHE A 232 2.44 9.50 -1.89
C PHE A 232 2.48 10.67 -0.88
N PHE A 233 2.65 11.90 -1.33
CA PHE A 233 2.53 13.09 -0.48
C PHE A 233 1.10 13.28 0.03
N THR A 234 0.11 12.95 -0.81
CA THR A 234 -1.30 12.91 -0.39
C THR A 234 -1.54 11.86 0.70
N GLN A 235 -0.90 10.69 0.62
CA GLN A 235 -1.00 9.66 1.66
C GLN A 235 -0.47 10.17 3.01
N MET A 236 0.72 10.79 3.00
CA MET A 236 1.31 11.36 4.22
C MET A 236 0.43 12.46 4.85
N ARG A 237 -0.09 13.38 4.03
CA ARG A 237 -0.99 14.46 4.51
C ARG A 237 -2.28 13.89 5.05
N SER A 238 -2.89 12.94 4.37
CA SER A 238 -4.14 12.31 4.79
C SER A 238 -3.98 11.58 6.12
N ALA A 239 -2.91 10.80 6.29
CA ALA A 239 -2.59 10.11 7.53
C ALA A 239 -2.51 11.07 8.72
N MET A 240 -1.71 12.14 8.58
CA MET A 240 -1.53 13.12 9.63
C MET A 240 -2.80 13.92 9.92
N THR A 241 -3.51 14.35 8.88
CA THR A 241 -4.69 15.22 9.04
C THR A 241 -5.86 14.46 9.65
N MET A 242 -6.09 13.21 9.21
CA MET A 242 -7.19 12.40 9.71
C MET A 242 -6.95 12.00 11.18
N GLN A 243 -5.74 11.56 11.54
CA GLN A 243 -5.42 11.26 12.93
C GLN A 243 -5.64 12.48 13.83
N ARG A 244 -5.17 13.65 13.41
CA ARG A 244 -5.36 14.89 14.16
C ARG A 244 -6.83 15.30 14.27
N MET A 245 -7.59 15.11 13.20
CA MET A 245 -9.04 15.38 13.20
C MET A 245 -9.74 14.58 14.29
N VAL A 246 -9.44 13.26 14.39
CA VAL A 246 -10.11 12.40 15.38
C VAL A 246 -9.66 12.75 16.79
N VAL A 247 -8.35 12.92 17.06
CA VAL A 247 -7.86 13.34 18.38
C VAL A 247 -8.42 14.68 18.80
N ASN A 248 -8.44 15.66 17.90
CA ASN A 248 -8.99 16.99 18.20
C ASN A 248 -10.50 16.90 18.49
N GLN A 249 -11.24 16.07 17.76
CA GLN A 249 -12.67 15.87 18.01
C GLN A 249 -12.91 15.22 19.38
N ASP A 250 -12.10 14.24 19.76
CA ASP A 250 -12.19 13.61 21.07
C ASP A 250 -11.94 14.63 22.20
N ILE A 251 -10.94 15.50 22.04
CA ILE A 251 -10.67 16.60 22.99
C ILE A 251 -11.86 17.56 23.05
N LEU A 252 -12.40 17.98 21.91
CA LEU A 252 -13.60 18.85 21.85
C LEU A 252 -14.80 18.23 22.55
N ASN A 253 -14.99 16.93 22.44
CA ASN A 253 -16.07 16.19 23.07
C ASN A 253 -15.97 16.20 24.62
N THR A 254 -14.78 16.39 25.17
CA THR A 254 -14.60 16.55 26.64
C THR A 254 -15.03 17.92 27.16
N GLY A 255 -15.21 18.89 26.26
CA GLY A 255 -15.45 20.30 26.63
C GLY A 255 -14.20 21.06 27.12
N ASP A 256 -13.03 20.45 27.03
CA ASP A 256 -11.76 21.11 27.35
C ASP A 256 -11.22 21.87 26.14
N PHE A 257 -11.38 23.18 26.16
CA PHE A 257 -10.87 24.06 25.10
C PHE A 257 -9.54 24.71 25.45
N THR A 258 -8.94 24.41 26.61
CA THR A 258 -7.72 25.07 27.08
C THR A 258 -6.50 24.82 26.21
N THR A 259 -6.48 23.68 25.50
CA THR A 259 -5.41 23.29 24.58
C THR A 259 -5.37 24.11 23.30
N PHE A 260 -6.42 24.85 22.95
CA PHE A 260 -6.49 25.71 21.77
C PHE A 260 -5.99 27.15 22.00
N VAL A 261 -5.79 27.56 23.26
CA VAL A 261 -5.46 28.94 23.60
C VAL A 261 -3.94 29.13 23.79
N GLY A 262 -3.13 28.30 23.19
CA GLY A 262 -1.66 28.45 23.22
C GLY A 262 -1.15 29.53 22.26
N GLY A 263 -1.60 30.75 22.39
CA GLY A 263 -0.94 31.89 21.75
C GLY A 263 0.44 32.12 22.35
N VAL A 264 1.47 32.30 21.53
CA VAL A 264 2.78 32.74 22.00
C VAL A 264 2.64 34.17 22.48
N ALA A 265 2.72 34.39 23.79
CA ALA A 265 2.74 35.73 24.34
C ALA A 265 3.97 36.52 23.80
N PRO A 266 3.85 37.82 23.48
CA PRO A 266 5.01 38.62 23.10
C PRO A 266 6.14 38.48 24.12
N GLY A 267 7.35 38.15 23.64
CA GLY A 267 8.52 37.94 24.52
C GLY A 267 8.72 36.50 25.00
N SER A 268 7.87 35.56 24.64
CA SER A 268 8.09 34.13 24.89
C SER A 268 9.26 33.57 24.08
N ALA A 269 9.90 32.52 24.62
CA ALA A 269 10.96 31.80 23.87
C ALA A 269 10.43 31.26 22.57
N TRP A 270 11.23 31.35 21.51
CA TRP A 270 10.94 30.79 20.19
C TRP A 270 11.92 29.67 19.85
N PRO A 271 11.48 28.48 19.36
CA PRO A 271 10.07 28.07 19.28
C PRO A 271 9.44 27.81 20.65
N PRO A 272 8.14 28.03 20.81
CA PRO A 272 7.48 27.69 22.05
C PRO A 272 7.57 26.16 22.26
N PRO A 273 7.67 25.69 23.51
CA PRO A 273 7.60 24.27 23.79
C PRO A 273 6.28 23.72 23.25
N PRO A 274 6.27 22.48 22.70
CA PRO A 274 5.02 21.86 22.27
C PRO A 274 4.07 21.78 23.46
N ALA A 275 2.78 22.11 23.21
CA ALA A 275 1.76 21.96 24.23
C ALA A 275 1.71 20.48 24.67
N PRO A 276 1.62 20.19 25.98
CA PRO A 276 1.44 18.81 26.44
C PRO A 276 0.14 18.26 25.86
N PRO A 277 0.09 16.95 25.52
CA PRO A 277 -1.15 16.33 25.09
C PRO A 277 -2.20 16.47 26.18
N ALA A 278 -3.47 16.62 25.79
CA ALA A 278 -4.56 16.63 26.75
C ALA A 278 -4.57 15.31 27.56
N PRO A 279 -4.85 15.37 28.89
CA PRO A 279 -4.86 14.15 29.71
C PRO A 279 -5.77 13.07 29.11
N GLY A 280 -5.23 11.87 28.90
CA GLY A 280 -5.96 10.73 28.33
C GLY A 280 -6.10 10.74 26.80
N SER A 281 -5.62 11.77 26.09
CA SER A 281 -5.61 11.78 24.64
C SER A 281 -4.35 11.13 24.07
N LEU A 282 -4.47 10.56 22.87
CA LEU A 282 -3.32 10.08 22.10
C LEU A 282 -2.46 11.27 21.62
N PRO A 283 -1.15 11.09 21.49
CA PRO A 283 -0.30 12.14 20.93
C PRO A 283 -0.65 12.39 19.46
N LEU A 284 -0.65 13.65 19.05
CA LEU A 284 -0.80 14.03 17.66
C LEU A 284 0.39 13.54 16.84
N LEU A 285 0.12 12.92 15.68
CA LEU A 285 1.17 12.58 14.74
C LEU A 285 1.93 13.83 14.30
N ASN A 286 3.24 13.72 14.26
CA ASN A 286 4.10 14.75 13.72
C ASN A 286 4.63 14.35 12.33
N VAL A 287 5.25 15.29 11.63
CA VAL A 287 5.74 15.07 10.25
C VAL A 287 6.82 14.00 10.16
N ARG A 288 7.59 13.75 11.21
CA ARG A 288 8.62 12.70 11.23
C ARG A 288 8.01 11.31 11.37
N ASP A 289 6.88 11.19 12.08
CA ASP A 289 6.16 9.92 12.19
C ASP A 289 5.66 9.47 10.82
N VAL A 290 4.97 10.35 10.09
CA VAL A 290 4.46 9.99 8.76
C VAL A 290 5.56 9.81 7.72
N LEU A 291 6.71 10.48 7.85
CA LEU A 291 7.89 10.19 7.02
C LEU A 291 8.44 8.79 7.29
N ARG A 292 8.48 8.34 8.55
CA ARG A 292 8.85 6.95 8.87
C ARG A 292 7.85 5.96 8.27
N TYR A 293 6.55 6.24 8.37
CA TYR A 293 5.50 5.40 7.78
C TYR A 293 5.63 5.29 6.27
N ALA A 294 6.05 6.36 5.61
CA ALA A 294 6.26 6.43 4.16
C ALA A 294 7.61 5.86 3.68
N THR A 295 8.51 5.49 4.57
CA THR A 295 9.88 5.06 4.24
C THR A 295 10.28 3.78 4.94
N ILE A 296 10.92 3.90 6.11
CA ILE A 296 11.52 2.74 6.81
C ILE A 296 10.46 1.72 7.24
N ASN A 297 9.24 2.14 7.58
CA ASN A 297 8.21 1.18 7.98
C ASN A 297 7.76 0.33 6.79
N GLY A 298 7.56 0.92 5.60
CA GLY A 298 7.31 0.15 4.39
C GLY A 298 8.41 -0.85 4.09
N ALA A 299 9.68 -0.45 4.24
CA ALA A 299 10.81 -1.34 4.05
C ALA A 299 10.82 -2.51 5.08
N LYS A 300 10.54 -2.23 6.36
CA LYS A 300 10.41 -3.27 7.41
C LYS A 300 9.29 -4.26 7.10
N HIS A 301 8.14 -3.74 6.67
CA HIS A 301 6.97 -4.55 6.37
C HIS A 301 7.16 -5.48 5.18
N LEU A 302 8.17 -5.24 4.36
CA LEU A 302 8.56 -6.08 3.22
C LEU A 302 9.89 -6.81 3.45
N GLY A 303 10.42 -6.84 4.67
CA GLY A 303 11.70 -7.48 4.99
C GLY A 303 12.91 -6.84 4.29
N LEU A 304 12.78 -5.56 3.86
CA LEU A 304 13.80 -4.84 3.09
C LEU A 304 14.58 -3.80 3.90
N ASP A 305 14.31 -3.66 5.19
CA ASP A 305 14.93 -2.62 6.04
C ASP A 305 16.45 -2.79 6.22
N GLY A 306 16.96 -3.98 6.03
CA GLY A 306 18.42 -4.21 5.91
C GLY A 306 19.03 -3.63 4.63
N LYS A 307 18.23 -3.53 3.55
CA LYS A 307 18.70 -3.08 2.22
C LYS A 307 18.35 -1.61 1.94
N THR A 308 17.20 -1.12 2.38
CA THR A 308 16.68 0.23 2.01
C THR A 308 15.85 0.86 3.14
N GLY A 309 15.10 1.92 2.85
CA GLY A 309 14.22 2.62 3.80
C GLY A 309 14.88 3.73 4.62
N THR A 310 16.21 3.81 4.64
CA THR A 310 16.97 4.89 5.29
C THR A 310 18.21 5.25 4.47
N LEU A 311 18.71 6.48 4.62
CA LEU A 311 19.96 6.97 4.01
C LEU A 311 21.20 6.55 4.84
N THR A 312 21.23 5.31 5.32
CA THR A 312 22.34 4.79 6.11
C THR A 312 23.43 4.26 5.18
N PRO A 313 24.71 4.62 5.39
CA PRO A 313 25.82 4.06 4.61
C PRO A 313 25.81 2.53 4.64
N GLY A 314 26.06 1.90 3.49
CA GLY A 314 26.03 0.45 3.32
C GLY A 314 24.69 -0.11 2.84
N LYS A 315 23.62 0.68 2.81
CA LYS A 315 22.37 0.31 2.16
C LYS A 315 22.39 0.64 0.67
N GLU A 316 21.48 0.02 -0.06
CA GLU A 316 21.26 0.31 -1.47
C GLU A 316 20.63 1.70 -1.65
N ALA A 317 21.01 2.41 -2.70
CA ALA A 317 20.58 3.77 -2.93
C ALA A 317 19.18 3.79 -3.59
N ASP A 318 18.14 3.73 -2.77
CA ASP A 318 16.78 4.07 -3.12
C ASP A 318 16.52 5.48 -2.58
N ILE A 319 16.66 6.49 -3.45
CA ILE A 319 16.72 7.89 -3.06
C ILE A 319 15.83 8.72 -3.99
N ILE A 320 15.06 9.64 -3.41
CA ILE A 320 14.39 10.70 -4.15
C ILE A 320 15.02 12.05 -3.81
N ILE A 321 15.18 12.89 -4.81
CA ILE A 321 15.62 14.28 -4.66
C ILE A 321 14.42 15.17 -4.97
N LEU A 322 14.11 16.06 -4.02
CA LEU A 322 12.97 16.96 -4.10
C LEU A 322 13.47 18.40 -4.34
N ASP A 323 12.92 19.05 -5.36
CA ASP A 323 13.21 20.44 -5.65
C ASP A 323 12.43 21.38 -4.72
N ALA A 324 13.16 22.08 -3.87
CA ALA A 324 12.61 23.03 -2.90
C ALA A 324 12.60 24.48 -3.41
N THR A 325 12.89 24.70 -4.67
CA THR A 325 12.89 26.05 -5.30
C THR A 325 11.54 26.43 -5.92
N HIS A 326 10.59 25.48 -5.95
CA HIS A 326 9.26 25.73 -6.49
C HIS A 326 8.43 26.67 -5.62
N ILE A 327 7.54 27.44 -6.26
CA ILE A 327 6.68 28.45 -5.60
C ILE A 327 5.79 27.87 -4.50
N ASN A 328 5.45 26.60 -4.56
CA ASN A 328 4.61 25.93 -3.55
C ASN A 328 5.33 25.67 -2.20
N VAL A 329 6.67 25.75 -2.16
CA VAL A 329 7.45 25.44 -0.95
C VAL A 329 8.44 26.51 -0.53
N PHE A 330 8.86 27.39 -1.45
CA PHE A 330 9.86 28.43 -1.16
C PHE A 330 9.26 29.62 -0.41
N PRO A 331 9.97 30.19 0.59
CA PRO A 331 11.20 29.71 1.22
C PRO A 331 10.96 28.58 2.23
N VAL A 332 11.86 27.59 2.26
CA VAL A 332 11.75 26.45 3.18
C VAL A 332 12.28 26.83 4.55
N ASN A 333 11.41 26.77 5.56
CA ASN A 333 11.78 27.02 6.97
C ASN A 333 11.97 25.73 7.78
N HIS A 334 11.25 24.67 7.41
CA HIS A 334 11.31 23.37 8.10
C HIS A 334 11.19 22.22 7.07
N VAL A 335 12.32 21.59 6.74
CA VAL A 335 12.40 20.61 5.66
C VAL A 335 11.41 19.44 5.81
N PRO A 336 11.34 18.71 6.95
CA PRO A 336 10.36 17.63 7.09
C PRO A 336 8.91 18.10 6.94
N GLY A 337 8.59 19.30 7.46
CA GLY A 337 7.27 19.89 7.30
C GLY A 337 6.96 20.26 5.86
N ALA A 338 7.91 20.82 5.12
CA ALA A 338 7.74 21.14 3.71
C ALA A 338 7.47 19.84 2.90
N VAL A 339 8.24 18.79 3.14
CA VAL A 339 8.04 17.50 2.45
C VAL A 339 6.63 16.95 2.68
N VAL A 340 6.18 16.88 3.92
CA VAL A 340 4.89 16.25 4.24
C VAL A 340 3.70 17.14 3.87
N GLN A 341 3.80 18.46 4.12
CA GLN A 341 2.63 19.36 4.05
C GLN A 341 2.52 20.13 2.73
N MET A 342 3.65 20.41 2.07
CA MET A 342 3.68 21.39 0.98
C MET A 342 4.09 20.77 -0.35
N MET A 343 4.98 19.75 -0.34
CA MET A 343 5.49 19.16 -1.57
C MET A 343 4.51 18.21 -2.22
N GLU A 344 4.67 18.00 -3.51
CA GLU A 344 3.86 17.14 -4.36
C GLU A 344 4.71 16.54 -5.50
N ARG A 345 4.09 15.77 -6.41
CA ARG A 345 4.79 15.16 -7.56
C ARG A 345 5.67 16.13 -8.34
N SER A 346 5.25 17.37 -8.50
CA SER A 346 6.02 18.40 -9.24
C SER A 346 7.37 18.71 -8.61
N ASN A 347 7.52 18.47 -7.30
CA ASN A 347 8.78 18.64 -6.59
C ASN A 347 9.72 17.44 -6.72
N VAL A 348 9.26 16.30 -7.24
CA VAL A 348 10.12 15.10 -7.42
C VAL A 348 11.01 15.30 -8.65
N GLU A 349 12.23 15.75 -8.41
CA GLU A 349 13.22 16.05 -9.45
C GLU A 349 13.93 14.80 -9.94
N THR A 350 14.45 13.97 -9.02
CA THR A 350 15.22 12.75 -9.32
C THR A 350 14.73 11.57 -8.51
N VAL A 351 14.68 10.39 -9.14
CA VAL A 351 14.39 9.10 -8.49
C VAL A 351 15.52 8.12 -8.83
N ILE A 352 16.09 7.53 -7.79
CA ILE A 352 17.15 6.51 -7.88
C ILE A 352 16.63 5.24 -7.21
N VAL A 353 16.81 4.08 -7.85
CA VAL A 353 16.47 2.77 -7.31
C VAL A 353 17.68 1.85 -7.45
N ALA A 354 18.12 1.29 -6.34
CA ALA A 354 19.35 0.44 -6.28
C ALA A 354 20.55 1.10 -6.99
N GLY A 355 20.74 2.42 -6.79
CA GLY A 355 21.82 3.19 -7.40
C GLY A 355 21.61 3.58 -8.88
N LYS A 356 20.53 3.11 -9.52
CA LYS A 356 20.22 3.46 -10.92
C LYS A 356 19.22 4.60 -10.99
N VAL A 357 19.56 5.67 -11.71
CA VAL A 357 18.67 6.80 -11.94
C VAL A 357 17.52 6.38 -12.86
N ARG A 358 16.29 6.58 -12.39
CA ARG A 358 15.04 6.25 -13.12
C ARG A 358 14.28 7.50 -13.58
N LYS A 359 14.39 8.57 -12.82
CA LYS A 359 13.87 9.90 -13.18
C LYS A 359 14.99 10.91 -12.98
N TRP A 360 15.11 11.85 -13.90
CA TRP A 360 16.12 12.93 -13.86
C TRP A 360 15.52 14.23 -14.34
N LYS A 361 15.70 15.30 -13.56
CA LYS A 361 15.16 16.64 -13.88
C LYS A 361 13.68 16.58 -14.27
N GLY A 362 12.88 15.86 -13.48
CA GLY A 362 11.45 15.74 -13.65
C GLY A 362 10.99 14.83 -14.80
N LYS A 363 11.91 14.12 -15.49
CA LYS A 363 11.58 13.23 -16.62
C LYS A 363 12.00 11.80 -16.34
N LEU A 364 11.09 10.86 -16.57
CA LEU A 364 11.42 9.43 -16.56
C LEU A 364 12.41 9.12 -17.67
N LEU A 365 13.41 8.28 -17.35
CA LEU A 365 14.43 7.82 -18.29
C LEU A 365 13.99 6.48 -18.91
N ASP A 366 14.49 6.22 -20.11
CA ASP A 366 14.29 4.97 -20.85
C ASP A 366 12.82 4.61 -21.13
N VAL A 367 11.92 5.62 -21.16
CA VAL A 367 10.48 5.44 -21.40
C VAL A 367 10.08 6.08 -22.73
N ASP A 368 9.67 5.23 -23.68
CA ASP A 368 8.99 5.70 -24.90
C ASP A 368 7.51 5.98 -24.59
N GLN A 369 7.23 7.24 -24.23
CA GLN A 369 5.88 7.66 -23.85
C GLN A 369 4.87 7.54 -25.00
N ARG A 370 5.30 7.65 -26.27
CA ARG A 370 4.39 7.50 -27.42
C ARG A 370 3.95 6.06 -27.56
N ARG A 371 4.89 5.12 -27.50
CA ARG A 371 4.63 3.68 -27.57
C ARG A 371 3.80 3.21 -26.35
N LEU A 372 4.12 3.71 -25.17
CA LEU A 372 3.37 3.41 -23.94
C LEU A 372 1.90 3.83 -24.09
N ARG A 373 1.67 5.08 -24.52
CA ARG A 373 0.32 5.61 -24.76
C ARG A 373 -0.46 4.76 -25.77
N GLN A 374 0.15 4.43 -26.92
CA GLN A 374 -0.52 3.62 -27.95
C GLN A 374 -0.96 2.28 -27.40
N LYS A 375 -0.08 1.58 -26.68
CA LYS A 375 -0.41 0.27 -26.08
C LYS A 375 -1.52 0.36 -25.04
N LEU A 376 -1.57 1.43 -24.25
CA LEU A 376 -2.64 1.66 -23.27
C LEU A 376 -3.98 1.95 -23.96
N GLU A 377 -3.96 2.73 -25.06
CA GLU A 377 -5.15 3.01 -25.85
C GLU A 377 -5.67 1.72 -26.50
N ASP A 378 -4.80 0.88 -27.06
CA ASP A 378 -5.14 -0.42 -27.62
C ASP A 378 -5.77 -1.37 -26.58
N ALA A 379 -5.17 -1.44 -25.38
CA ALA A 379 -5.68 -2.25 -24.27
C ALA A 379 -7.05 -1.74 -23.80
N ARG A 380 -7.18 -0.43 -23.58
CA ARG A 380 -8.46 0.20 -23.22
C ARG A 380 -9.54 -0.10 -24.22
N ASP A 381 -9.27 0.07 -25.52
CA ASP A 381 -10.26 -0.12 -26.59
C ASP A 381 -10.68 -1.59 -26.69
N PHE A 382 -9.73 -2.53 -26.52
CA PHE A 382 -10.05 -3.95 -26.43
C PHE A 382 -10.98 -4.25 -25.26
N ILE A 383 -10.62 -3.79 -24.04
CA ILE A 383 -11.40 -4.05 -22.82
C ILE A 383 -12.80 -3.47 -22.94
N PHE A 384 -12.93 -2.21 -23.40
CA PHE A 384 -14.23 -1.56 -23.58
C PHE A 384 -15.11 -2.30 -24.60
N ASN A 385 -14.54 -2.73 -25.72
CA ASN A 385 -15.27 -3.53 -26.71
C ASN A 385 -15.73 -4.88 -26.13
N ALA A 386 -14.88 -5.53 -25.33
CA ALA A 386 -15.21 -6.83 -24.74
C ALA A 386 -16.34 -6.76 -23.70
N VAL A 387 -16.49 -5.63 -22.99
CA VAL A 387 -17.56 -5.43 -22.00
C VAL A 387 -18.79 -4.68 -22.54
N GLY A 388 -18.84 -4.41 -23.85
CA GLY A 388 -19.98 -3.73 -24.48
C GLY A 388 -19.91 -2.20 -24.50
N GLY A 389 -18.71 -1.64 -24.40
CA GLY A 389 -18.42 -0.21 -24.46
C GLY A 389 -18.15 0.44 -23.10
N PRO A 390 -17.64 1.70 -23.10
CA PRO A 390 -17.31 2.40 -21.86
C PRO A 390 -18.59 2.67 -21.06
N PRO A 391 -18.54 2.47 -19.73
CA PRO A 391 -19.65 2.91 -18.88
C PRO A 391 -19.81 4.42 -18.99
N ASN A 392 -21.05 4.90 -19.18
CA ASN A 392 -21.30 6.33 -19.22
C ASN A 392 -21.26 6.90 -17.80
N LEU A 393 -20.07 7.32 -17.37
CA LEU A 393 -19.82 7.85 -16.01
C LEU A 393 -20.37 9.27 -15.80
N PHE A 394 -20.92 9.91 -16.86
CA PHE A 394 -21.46 11.27 -16.80
C PHE A 394 -23.00 11.32 -16.84
N ARG A 395 -23.66 10.20 -16.62
CA ARG A 395 -25.11 10.10 -16.50
C ARG A 395 -25.56 9.70 -15.11
#